data_46dfa709d905ba7a87479c479798d148
#
_entry.id   46dfa709d905ba7a87479c479798d148
#
_cell.length_a   1.000
_cell.length_b   1.000
_cell.length_c   1.000
_cell.angle_alpha   90.00
_cell.angle_beta   90.00
_cell.angle_gamma   90.00
#
_symmetry.space_group_name_H-M   'P 1'
#
loop_
_entity.id
_entity.type
_entity.pdbx_description
1 polymer ?
#
loop_
_entity_poly.entity_id
_entity_poly.type
_entity_poly.pdbx_seq_one_letter_code
_entity_poly.pdbx_strand_id
1 'polypeptide(L)'
;MKKSPVRPLAELSPLKPARFQILLAISQGALHGFAIRETVERRTDGRVKLWPANLYGSIKDLTEMELLEALSEDEQPDDDQRRQYYRLTQRGREL
;
A
#
# COMPACT_ATOMS: atom_id res chain seq x y z
N MET A 1 24.77 -9.99 7.13
CA MET A 1 24.24 -9.57 6.92
C MET A 1 23.52 -9.39 6.71
N LYS A 2 23.07 -9.27 6.77
CA LYS A 2 22.33 -8.96 6.52
C LYS A 2 21.60 -8.58 6.21
N LYS A 3 21.45 -8.37 6.09
CA LYS A 3 20.66 -8.03 5.67
C LYS A 3 19.75 -7.49 4.99
N SER A 4 20.18 -6.68 4.17
CA SER A 4 19.00 -5.98 3.80
C SER A 4 17.96 -6.92 3.27
N PRO A 5 16.75 -6.79 3.75
CA PRO A 5 15.70 -7.67 3.28
C PRO A 5 15.06 -7.19 1.97
N VAL A 6 15.47 -6.05 1.45
CA VAL A 6 14.83 -5.48 0.27
C VAL A 6 15.27 -6.23 -0.99
N ARG A 7 14.29 -6.79 -1.69
CA ARG A 7 14.57 -7.52 -2.92
C ARG A 7 14.63 -6.59 -4.12
N PRO A 8 15.38 -6.95 -5.15
CA PRO A 8 15.31 -6.20 -6.41
C PRO A 8 13.88 -6.18 -6.95
N LEU A 9 13.53 -5.10 -7.62
CA LEU A 9 12.18 -4.98 -8.16
C LEU A 9 11.81 -6.14 -9.07
N ALA A 10 12.77 -6.64 -9.84
CA ALA A 10 12.50 -7.74 -10.75
C ALA A 10 12.02 -9.00 -10.01
N GLU A 11 12.42 -9.17 -8.76
CA GLU A 11 11.99 -10.32 -7.97
C GLU A 11 10.62 -10.14 -7.34
N LEU A 12 10.13 -8.90 -7.30
CA LEU A 12 8.83 -8.63 -6.72
C LEU A 12 7.70 -8.74 -7.74
N SER A 13 8.04 -8.75 -8.99
CA SER A 13 7.04 -8.83 -10.05
C SER A 13 6.98 -10.26 -10.59
N PRO A 14 5.76 -10.79 -10.85
CA PRO A 14 4.48 -10.15 -10.60
C PRO A 14 4.08 -10.20 -9.13
N LEU A 15 3.40 -9.14 -8.70
CA LEU A 15 2.86 -9.10 -7.35
C LEU A 15 1.57 -9.90 -7.27
N LYS A 16 1.24 -10.33 -6.07
CA LYS A 16 -0.07 -10.92 -5.84
C LYS A 16 -1.14 -9.88 -6.20
N PRO A 17 -2.29 -10.34 -6.72
CA PRO A 17 -3.32 -9.40 -7.17
C PRO A 17 -3.72 -8.36 -6.13
N ALA A 18 -3.90 -8.76 -4.87
CA ALA A 18 -4.30 -7.81 -3.84
C ALA A 18 -3.25 -6.73 -3.64
N ARG A 19 -1.97 -7.13 -3.60
CA ARG A 19 -0.89 -6.16 -3.40
C ARG A 19 -0.78 -5.19 -4.56
N PHE A 20 -0.91 -5.70 -5.77
CA PHE A 20 -0.86 -4.87 -6.97
C PHE A 20 -2.00 -3.85 -6.96
N GLN A 21 -3.21 -4.28 -6.61
CA GLN A 21 -4.35 -3.38 -6.56
C GLN A 21 -4.18 -2.30 -5.50
N ILE A 22 -3.55 -2.63 -4.37
CA ILE A 22 -3.29 -1.63 -3.34
C ILE A 22 -2.35 -0.55 -3.88
N LEU A 23 -1.29 -0.95 -4.60
CA LEU A 23 -0.37 0.01 -5.17
C LEU A 23 -1.05 0.90 -6.20
N LEU A 24 -1.92 0.31 -7.03
CA LEU A 24 -2.69 1.09 -8.00
C LEU A 24 -3.60 2.09 -7.30
N ALA A 25 -4.25 1.67 -6.21
CA ALA A 25 -5.16 2.55 -5.50
C ALA A 25 -4.45 3.78 -4.95
N ILE A 26 -3.22 3.62 -4.48
CA ILE A 26 -2.45 4.70 -3.86
C ILE A 26 -1.70 5.51 -4.89
N SER A 27 -1.62 5.04 -6.14
CA SER A 27 -0.77 5.68 -7.14
C SER A 27 -1.13 7.14 -7.41
N GLN A 28 -2.35 7.55 -7.12
CA GLN A 28 -2.79 8.91 -7.38
C GLN A 28 -2.75 9.82 -6.14
N GLY A 29 -2.34 9.28 -5.01
CA GLY A 29 -2.23 10.10 -3.81
C GLY A 29 -2.29 9.23 -2.56
N ALA A 30 -1.93 9.83 -1.44
CA ALA A 30 -1.94 9.13 -0.17
C ALA A 30 -3.37 8.76 0.24
N LEU A 31 -3.53 7.57 0.79
CA LEU A 31 -4.82 7.09 1.26
C LEU A 31 -4.64 6.39 2.61
N HIS A 32 -5.67 6.47 3.46
CA HIS A 32 -5.72 5.64 4.66
C HIS A 32 -6.27 4.26 4.33
N GLY A 33 -6.15 3.32 5.29
CA GLY A 33 -6.50 1.92 5.02
C GLY A 33 -7.92 1.71 4.50
N PHE A 34 -8.91 2.37 5.12
CA PHE A 34 -10.29 2.21 4.68
C PHE A 34 -10.48 2.71 3.25
N ALA A 35 -9.87 3.84 2.91
CA ALA A 35 -9.97 4.39 1.56
C ALA A 35 -9.28 3.49 0.55
N ILE A 36 -8.17 2.85 0.92
CA ILE A 36 -7.51 1.87 0.07
C ILE A 36 -8.47 0.74 -0.24
N ARG A 37 -9.11 0.21 0.79
CA ARG A 37 -10.06 -0.89 0.62
C ARG A 37 -11.20 -0.52 -0.31
N GLU A 38 -11.80 0.64 -0.08
CA GLU A 38 -12.91 1.08 -0.92
C GLU A 38 -12.48 1.28 -2.36
N THR A 39 -11.30 1.86 -2.56
CA THR A 39 -10.80 2.12 -3.90
C THR A 39 -10.55 0.83 -4.65
N VAL A 40 -9.92 -0.15 -4.01
CA VAL A 40 -9.66 -1.44 -4.64
C VAL A 40 -10.96 -2.14 -4.98
N GLU A 41 -11.90 -2.14 -4.06
CA GLU A 41 -13.18 -2.79 -4.28
C GLU A 41 -13.91 -2.17 -5.46
N ARG A 42 -13.93 -0.84 -5.54
CA ARG A 42 -14.58 -0.13 -6.63
C ARG A 42 -13.89 -0.36 -7.98
N ARG A 43 -12.55 -0.31 -7.99
CA ARG A 43 -11.79 -0.48 -9.23
C ARG A 43 -11.92 -1.88 -9.80
N THR A 44 -12.18 -2.87 -8.96
CA THR A 44 -12.27 -4.26 -9.41
C THR A 44 -13.70 -4.76 -9.47
N ASP A 45 -14.68 -3.86 -9.32
CA ASP A 45 -16.10 -4.22 -9.31
C ASP A 45 -16.39 -5.30 -8.27
N GLY A 46 -15.74 -5.19 -7.10
CA GLY A 46 -15.95 -6.13 -6.02
C GLY A 46 -15.23 -7.46 -6.17
N ARG A 47 -14.44 -7.62 -7.22
CA ARG A 47 -13.72 -8.89 -7.42
C ARG A 47 -12.61 -9.09 -6.40
N VAL A 48 -11.99 -7.98 -5.97
CA VAL A 48 -10.97 -8.04 -4.95
C VAL A 48 -11.51 -7.35 -3.71
N LYS A 49 -11.70 -8.12 -2.65
CA LYS A 49 -12.18 -7.60 -1.38
C LYS A 49 -11.07 -7.75 -0.36
N LEU A 50 -10.77 -6.65 0.33
CA LEU A 50 -9.71 -6.65 1.31
C LEU A 50 -10.33 -6.63 2.70
N TRP A 51 -10.41 -7.79 3.32
CA TRP A 51 -10.85 -7.88 4.71
C TRP A 51 -9.75 -7.28 5.60
N PRO A 52 -10.10 -6.77 6.78
CA PRO A 52 -9.12 -6.06 7.61
C PRO A 52 -7.79 -6.79 7.79
N ALA A 53 -7.82 -8.08 8.08
CA ALA A 53 -6.57 -8.82 8.29
C ALA A 53 -5.74 -8.86 7.01
N ASN A 54 -6.39 -9.11 5.87
CA ASN A 54 -5.69 -9.17 4.59
C ASN A 54 -5.17 -7.80 4.17
N LEU A 55 -5.98 -6.76 4.41
CA LEU A 55 -5.60 -5.40 4.06
C LEU A 55 -4.34 -4.98 4.81
N TYR A 56 -4.38 -5.08 6.13
CA TYR A 56 -3.25 -4.58 6.92
C TYR A 56 -2.03 -5.49 6.81
N GLY A 57 -2.24 -6.80 6.61
CA GLY A 57 -1.14 -7.70 6.31
C GLY A 57 -0.45 -7.34 5.01
N SER A 58 -1.23 -7.03 3.98
CA SER A 58 -0.66 -6.63 2.70
C SER A 58 0.06 -5.29 2.80
N ILE A 59 -0.51 -4.32 3.54
CA ILE A 59 0.14 -3.03 3.75
C ILE A 59 1.47 -3.23 4.47
N LYS A 60 1.49 -4.08 5.48
CA LYS A 60 2.73 -4.38 6.20
C LYS A 60 3.77 -4.96 5.27
N ASP A 61 3.37 -5.94 4.45
CA ASP A 61 4.29 -6.57 3.51
C ASP A 61 4.84 -5.55 2.51
N LEU A 62 3.97 -4.71 1.97
CA LEU A 62 4.40 -3.70 1.00
C LEU A 62 5.32 -2.67 1.64
N THR A 63 5.09 -2.34 2.91
CA THR A 63 5.95 -1.43 3.65
C THR A 63 7.32 -2.06 3.87
N GLU A 64 7.35 -3.35 4.20
CA GLU A 64 8.61 -4.06 4.39
C GLU A 64 9.38 -4.22 3.09
N MET A 65 8.67 -4.27 1.96
CA MET A 65 9.29 -4.27 0.64
C MET A 65 9.73 -2.88 0.21
N GLU A 66 9.45 -1.88 1.02
CA GLU A 66 9.74 -0.47 0.75
C GLU A 66 9.02 0.05 -0.49
N LEU A 67 7.84 -0.48 -0.76
CA LEU A 67 6.99 0.01 -1.85
C LEU A 67 5.96 1.01 -1.35
N LEU A 68 5.60 0.94 -0.07
CA LEU A 68 4.73 1.90 0.60
C LEU A 68 5.45 2.46 1.80
N GLU A 69 5.04 3.65 2.21
CA GLU A 69 5.50 4.24 3.46
C GLU A 69 4.35 4.96 4.14
N ALA A 70 4.35 4.93 5.46
CA ALA A 70 3.37 5.65 6.25
C ALA A 70 3.76 7.12 6.30
N LEU A 71 2.76 8.00 6.23
CA LEU A 71 3.01 9.43 6.40
C LEU A 71 3.33 9.73 7.86
N SER A 72 4.22 10.69 8.08
CA SER A 72 4.47 11.17 9.43
C SER A 72 3.28 12.01 9.89
N GLU A 73 3.23 12.31 11.20
CA GLU A 73 2.15 13.12 11.74
C GLU A 73 2.03 14.45 11.02
N ASP A 74 3.18 15.06 10.70
CA ASP A 74 3.20 16.37 10.05
C ASP A 74 2.65 16.32 8.63
N GLU A 75 2.73 15.15 8.00
CA GLU A 75 2.30 15.00 6.60
C GLU A 75 0.86 14.56 6.47
N GLN A 76 0.24 14.12 7.55
CA GLN A 76 -1.11 13.60 7.47
C GLN A 76 -2.15 14.71 7.38
N PRO A 77 -3.26 14.45 6.66
CA PRO A 77 -4.35 15.42 6.62
C PRO A 77 -4.90 15.68 8.02
N ASP A 78 -5.39 16.89 8.22
CA ASP A 78 -5.92 17.31 9.52
C ASP A 78 -7.30 16.72 9.81
N ASP A 79 -7.95 16.14 8.84
CA ASP A 79 -9.34 15.73 8.97
C ASP A 79 -9.54 14.57 9.92
N ASP A 80 -8.54 13.71 10.11
CA ASP A 80 -8.69 12.59 11.04
C ASP A 80 -7.32 12.09 11.49
N GLN A 81 -6.94 12.50 12.69
CA GLN A 81 -5.63 12.15 13.23
C GLN A 81 -5.52 10.70 13.66
N ARG A 82 -6.63 9.99 13.74
CA ARG A 82 -6.62 8.59 14.15
C ARG A 82 -6.35 7.65 13.00
N ARG A 83 -6.41 8.15 11.76
CA ARG A 83 -6.19 7.32 10.58
C ARG A 83 -4.76 7.46 10.12
N GLN A 84 -4.15 6.32 9.81
CA GLN A 84 -2.80 6.31 9.28
C GLN A 84 -2.88 6.34 7.76
N TYR A 85 -2.27 7.34 7.15
CA TYR A 85 -2.20 7.46 5.71
C TYR A 85 -0.91 6.85 5.19
N TYR A 86 -0.96 6.36 3.97
CA TYR A 86 0.16 5.71 3.29
C TYR A 86 0.33 6.29 1.91
N ARG A 87 1.54 6.24 1.38
CA ARG A 87 1.82 6.68 0.03
C ARG A 87 2.83 5.74 -0.60
N LEU A 88 2.92 5.78 -1.94
CA LEU A 88 3.96 5.03 -2.64
C LEU A 88 5.31 5.65 -2.36
N THR A 89 6.32 4.79 -2.20
CA THR A 89 7.71 5.23 -2.26
C THR A 89 8.08 5.41 -3.72
N GLN A 90 9.24 5.96 -3.98
CA GLN A 90 9.74 6.02 -5.35
C GLN A 90 9.89 4.61 -5.92
N ARG A 91 10.38 3.68 -5.11
CA ARG A 91 10.50 2.29 -5.51
C ARG A 91 9.14 1.70 -5.88
N GLY A 92 8.10 2.03 -5.13
CA GLY A 92 6.75 1.56 -5.44
C GLY A 92 6.24 2.09 -6.77
N ARG A 93 6.59 3.32 -7.12
CA ARG A 93 6.18 3.90 -8.39
C ARG A 93 6.84 3.24 -9.59
N GLU A 94 8.01 2.65 -9.38
CA GLU A 94 8.76 2.01 -10.46
C GLU A 94 8.26 0.60 -10.76
N LEU A 95 7.45 0.04 -9.88
CA LEU A 95 6.93 -1.29 -10.07
C LEU A 95 5.62 -1.25 -10.91
#